data_5f076c34afafb3e87c9fa10ab5ac11f0
#
_entry.id   5f076c34afafb3e87c9fa10ab5ac11f0
#
_cell.length_a   1.000
_cell.length_b   1.000
_cell.length_c   1.000
_cell.angle_alpha   90.00
_cell.angle_beta   90.00
_cell.angle_gamma   90.00
#
_symmetry.space_group_name_H-M   'P 1'
#
loop_
_entity.id
_entity.type
_entity.pdbx_description
1 polymer ?
#
loop_
_entity_poly.entity_id
_entity_poly.type
_entity_poly.pdbx_seq_one_letter_code
_entity_poly.pdbx_strand_id
1 'polypeptide(L)'
;RFEYDNLRDGALLILWGFAKKLILAERLGTFVDQIYGNYTQYTGMLFFFVATAAFSIQIYADFSGCMDIATGTARLFGIRLAPNFLRPYFSKTMPEFWRRWHVTLGNWFKDYVFYPISISKFSLDLNKKARKRFGNEFGRIVSSAIPILAVWLLTGIWHGPDWKYV
;
A
#
# COMPACT_ATOMS: atom_id res chain seq x y z
N ARG A 1 -8.26 32.78 2.20
CA ARG A 1 -9.50 33.14 2.92
C ARG A 1 -9.76 32.04 3.95
N PHE A 2 -9.99 32.43 5.20
CA PHE A 2 -10.34 31.49 6.26
C PHE A 2 -11.74 30.89 5.98
N GLU A 3 -11.85 29.58 5.97
CA GLU A 3 -13.10 28.85 5.78
C GLU A 3 -13.33 27.94 7.00
N TYR A 4 -14.38 28.21 7.76
CA TYR A 4 -14.71 27.45 8.98
C TYR A 4 -14.91 25.96 8.71
N ASP A 5 -15.50 25.59 7.57
CA ASP A 5 -15.70 24.18 7.21
C ASP A 5 -14.38 23.43 7.00
N ASN A 6 -13.36 24.08 6.44
CA ASN A 6 -12.03 23.47 6.30
C ASN A 6 -11.36 23.27 7.67
N LEU A 7 -11.54 24.21 8.59
CA LEU A 7 -11.02 24.07 9.96
C LEU A 7 -11.71 22.92 10.71
N ARG A 8 -13.05 22.93 10.73
CA ARG A 8 -13.83 21.88 11.40
C ARG A 8 -13.53 20.49 10.85
N ASP A 9 -13.67 20.32 9.56
CA ASP A 9 -13.52 19.02 8.91
C ASP A 9 -12.06 18.54 8.91
N GLY A 10 -11.10 19.46 8.79
CA GLY A 10 -9.67 19.15 8.94
C GLY A 10 -9.34 18.67 10.35
N ALA A 11 -9.81 19.38 11.38
CA ALA A 11 -9.61 19.00 12.78
C ALA A 11 -10.27 17.64 13.11
N LEU A 12 -11.49 17.41 12.65
CA LEU A 12 -12.18 16.12 12.84
C LEU A 12 -11.43 14.98 12.17
N LEU A 13 -10.87 15.19 10.98
CA LEU A 13 -10.12 14.17 10.27
C LEU A 13 -8.79 13.87 10.98
N ILE A 14 -8.10 14.87 11.53
CA ILE A 14 -6.91 14.69 12.35
C ILE A 14 -7.23 13.87 13.60
N LEU A 15 -8.28 14.23 14.34
CA LEU A 15 -8.71 13.49 15.51
C LEU A 15 -9.06 12.04 15.19
N TRP A 16 -9.76 11.80 14.07
CA TRP A 16 -10.07 10.47 13.60
C TRP A 16 -8.82 9.66 13.24
N GLY A 17 -7.83 10.30 12.60
CA GLY A 17 -6.54 9.70 12.31
C GLY A 17 -5.78 9.29 13.57
N PHE A 18 -5.73 10.15 14.59
CA PHE A 18 -5.15 9.80 15.89
C PHE A 18 -5.93 8.68 16.59
N ALA A 19 -7.25 8.67 16.54
CA ALA A 19 -8.05 7.58 17.10
C ALA A 19 -7.72 6.23 16.45
N LYS A 20 -7.61 6.17 15.12
CA LYS A 20 -7.18 4.96 14.42
C LYS A 20 -5.77 4.52 14.84
N LYS A 21 -4.84 5.45 14.94
CA LYS A 21 -3.45 5.14 15.30
C LYS A 21 -3.30 4.70 16.75
N LEU A 22 -3.72 5.52 17.71
CA LEU A 22 -3.44 5.32 19.12
C LEU A 22 -4.40 4.30 19.78
N ILE A 23 -5.67 4.27 19.38
CA ILE A 23 -6.65 3.38 20.01
C ILE A 23 -6.67 2.02 19.33
N LEU A 24 -6.63 1.97 18.00
CA LEU A 24 -6.77 0.71 17.27
C LEU A 24 -5.42 0.09 16.89
N ALA A 25 -4.55 0.83 16.18
CA ALA A 25 -3.32 0.27 15.63
C ALA A 25 -2.33 -0.13 16.73
N GLU A 26 -2.09 0.72 17.74
CA GLU A 26 -1.15 0.42 18.84
C GLU A 26 -1.63 -0.76 19.70
N ARG A 27 -2.94 -0.85 19.97
CA ARG A 27 -3.48 -1.98 20.74
C ARG A 27 -3.38 -3.30 19.99
N LEU A 28 -3.72 -3.29 18.71
CA LEU A 28 -3.56 -4.48 17.86
C LEU A 28 -2.07 -4.84 17.68
N GLY A 29 -1.18 -3.85 17.58
CA GLY A 29 0.26 -4.06 17.51
C GLY A 29 0.80 -4.81 18.72
N THR A 30 0.48 -4.35 19.93
CA THR A 30 0.86 -5.04 21.17
C THR A 30 0.39 -6.50 21.20
N PHE A 31 -0.85 -6.76 20.76
CA PHE A 31 -1.39 -8.11 20.69
C PHE A 31 -0.65 -8.98 19.67
N VAL A 32 -0.38 -8.45 18.48
CA VAL A 32 0.34 -9.13 17.40
C VAL A 32 1.77 -9.47 17.83
N ASP A 33 2.49 -8.49 18.42
CA ASP A 33 3.86 -8.66 18.90
C ASP A 33 3.96 -9.70 20.01
N GLN A 34 2.96 -9.75 20.91
CA GLN A 34 2.89 -10.76 21.96
C GLN A 34 2.80 -12.17 21.38
N ILE A 35 1.98 -12.39 20.36
CA ILE A 35 1.80 -13.73 19.77
C ILE A 35 3.02 -14.12 18.93
N TYR A 36 3.49 -13.26 18.03
CA TYR A 36 4.63 -13.57 17.17
C TYR A 36 5.96 -13.58 17.91
N GLY A 37 6.14 -12.72 18.93
CA GLY A 37 7.32 -12.69 19.76
C GLY A 37 7.46 -13.91 20.68
N ASN A 38 6.34 -14.58 21.02
CA ASN A 38 6.30 -15.76 21.88
C ASN A 38 5.71 -16.98 21.18
N TYR A 39 6.04 -17.17 19.91
CA TYR A 39 5.47 -18.24 19.05
C TYR A 39 5.64 -19.65 19.61
N THR A 40 6.62 -19.90 20.47
CA THR A 40 6.82 -21.19 21.14
C THR A 40 5.78 -21.47 22.22
N GLN A 41 5.14 -20.44 22.78
CA GLN A 41 4.06 -20.56 23.77
C GLN A 41 2.68 -20.66 23.09
N TYR A 42 2.51 -20.00 21.96
CA TYR A 42 1.26 -19.97 21.18
C TYR A 42 1.33 -20.96 20.02
N THR A 43 1.24 -22.26 20.31
CA THR A 43 1.42 -23.33 19.30
C THR A 43 0.18 -23.66 18.47
N GLY A 44 -0.97 -23.06 18.81
CA GLY A 44 -2.23 -23.33 18.11
C GLY A 44 -2.40 -22.53 16.82
N MET A 45 -2.82 -23.17 15.72
CA MET A 45 -3.10 -22.53 14.43
C MET A 45 -4.07 -21.33 14.55
N LEU A 46 -5.02 -21.40 15.48
CA LEU A 46 -6.00 -20.34 15.72
C LEU A 46 -5.33 -19.03 16.19
N PHE A 47 -4.29 -19.11 17.04
CA PHE A 47 -3.58 -17.92 17.49
C PHE A 47 -2.92 -17.17 16.33
N PHE A 48 -2.25 -17.90 15.43
CA PHE A 48 -1.62 -17.30 14.26
C PHE A 48 -2.63 -16.75 13.26
N PHE A 49 -3.76 -17.42 13.07
CA PHE A 49 -4.82 -16.93 12.20
C PHE A 49 -5.39 -15.60 12.74
N VAL A 50 -5.72 -15.55 14.04
CA VAL A 50 -6.24 -14.33 14.67
C VAL A 50 -5.19 -13.22 14.69
N ALA A 51 -3.92 -13.53 14.97
CA ALA A 51 -2.83 -12.56 14.94
C ALA A 51 -2.61 -12.00 13.51
N THR A 52 -2.68 -12.84 12.48
CA THR A 52 -2.57 -12.38 11.09
C THR A 52 -3.72 -11.46 10.68
N ALA A 53 -4.95 -11.80 11.08
CA ALA A 53 -6.11 -10.94 10.86
C ALA A 53 -5.97 -9.59 11.60
N ALA A 54 -5.54 -9.64 12.87
CA ALA A 54 -5.28 -8.45 13.68
C ALA A 54 -4.18 -7.58 13.06
N PHE A 55 -3.09 -8.19 12.58
CA PHE A 55 -2.02 -7.49 11.88
C PHE A 55 -2.50 -6.78 10.60
N SER A 56 -3.36 -7.42 9.84
CA SER A 56 -3.96 -6.80 8.65
C SER A 56 -4.76 -5.55 9.01
N ILE A 57 -5.56 -5.60 10.09
CA ILE A 57 -6.33 -4.45 10.57
C ILE A 57 -5.39 -3.38 11.14
N GLN A 58 -4.34 -3.77 11.87
CA GLN A 58 -3.33 -2.88 12.42
C GLN A 58 -2.65 -2.05 11.34
N ILE A 59 -2.11 -2.69 10.30
CA ILE A 59 -1.44 -1.99 9.18
C ILE A 59 -2.39 -0.98 8.53
N TYR A 60 -3.64 -1.39 8.29
CA TYR A 60 -4.63 -0.50 7.70
C TYR A 60 -4.95 0.68 8.62
N ALA A 61 -5.18 0.43 9.90
CA ALA A 61 -5.52 1.49 10.86
C ALA A 61 -4.36 2.47 11.04
N ASP A 62 -3.12 1.97 11.18
CA ASP A 62 -1.93 2.79 11.34
C ASP A 62 -1.71 3.68 10.12
N PHE A 63 -1.66 3.09 8.93
CA PHE A 63 -1.35 3.84 7.73
C PHE A 63 -2.51 4.75 7.29
N SER A 64 -3.75 4.29 7.31
CA SER A 64 -4.89 5.15 7.01
C SER A 64 -5.07 6.27 8.03
N GLY A 65 -4.71 6.03 9.30
CA GLY A 65 -4.68 7.05 10.34
C GLY A 65 -3.66 8.16 10.04
N CYS A 66 -2.43 7.78 9.66
CA CYS A 66 -1.42 8.75 9.21
C CYS A 66 -1.88 9.57 8.00
N MET A 67 -2.56 8.92 7.03
CA MET A 67 -3.10 9.61 5.86
C MET A 67 -4.24 10.57 6.22
N ASP A 68 -5.09 10.22 7.19
CA ASP A 68 -6.14 11.12 7.67
C ASP A 68 -5.55 12.35 8.37
N ILE A 69 -4.50 12.17 9.20
CA ILE A 69 -3.79 13.28 9.84
C ILE A 69 -3.19 14.21 8.77
N ALA A 70 -2.50 13.66 7.78
CA ALA A 70 -1.89 14.43 6.69
C ALA A 70 -2.96 15.18 5.86
N THR A 71 -4.04 14.49 5.50
CA THR A 71 -5.15 15.07 4.72
C THR A 71 -5.91 16.13 5.52
N GLY A 72 -6.14 15.88 6.81
CA GLY A 72 -6.76 16.84 7.71
C GLY A 72 -5.90 18.09 7.88
N THR A 73 -4.59 17.91 8.06
CA THR A 73 -3.64 19.04 8.15
C THR A 73 -3.63 19.85 6.85
N ALA A 74 -3.55 19.21 5.70
CA ALA A 74 -3.63 19.92 4.41
C ALA A 74 -4.94 20.71 4.26
N ARG A 75 -6.06 20.13 4.74
CA ARG A 75 -7.38 20.76 4.69
C ARG A 75 -7.47 22.04 5.55
N LEU A 76 -6.76 22.11 6.69
CA LEU A 76 -6.66 23.33 7.49
C LEU A 76 -6.10 24.51 6.66
N PHE A 77 -5.21 24.22 5.71
CA PHE A 77 -4.63 25.19 4.79
C PHE A 77 -5.45 25.35 3.50
N GLY A 78 -6.67 24.78 3.40
CA GLY A 78 -7.50 24.82 2.22
C GLY A 78 -7.05 23.91 1.06
N ILE A 79 -6.09 23.00 1.31
CA ILE A 79 -5.57 22.07 0.32
C ILE A 79 -6.35 20.76 0.41
N ARG A 80 -6.89 20.29 -0.72
CA ARG A 80 -7.60 19.01 -0.83
C ARG A 80 -6.68 17.96 -1.43
N LEU A 81 -6.27 16.98 -0.63
CA LEU A 81 -5.51 15.83 -1.10
C LEU A 81 -6.43 14.73 -1.62
N ALA A 82 -5.94 13.95 -2.58
CA ALA A 82 -6.64 12.77 -3.08
C ALA A 82 -6.69 11.67 -2.01
N PRO A 83 -7.78 10.88 -1.93
CA PRO A 83 -7.89 9.78 -0.99
C PRO A 83 -6.87 8.68 -1.31
N ASN A 84 -6.22 8.16 -0.26
CA ASN A 84 -5.25 7.07 -0.38
C ASN A 84 -5.84 5.68 -0.13
N PHE A 85 -6.97 5.59 0.56
CA PHE A 85 -7.62 4.32 0.89
C PHE A 85 -9.09 4.35 0.49
N LEU A 86 -9.50 3.36 -0.33
CA LEU A 86 -10.85 3.21 -0.85
C LEU A 86 -11.44 1.85 -0.44
N ARG A 87 -11.52 1.59 0.87
CA ARG A 87 -12.03 0.32 1.45
C ARG A 87 -11.34 -0.90 0.83
N PRO A 88 -10.01 -1.05 0.94
CA PRO A 88 -9.25 -2.06 0.20
C PRO A 88 -9.65 -3.50 0.54
N TYR A 89 -10.02 -3.79 1.78
CA TYR A 89 -10.42 -5.14 2.19
C TYR A 89 -11.77 -5.64 1.66
N PHE A 90 -12.54 -4.76 1.00
CA PHE A 90 -13.76 -5.15 0.28
C PHE A 90 -13.50 -5.43 -1.22
N SER A 91 -12.24 -5.57 -1.61
CA SER A 91 -11.86 -5.90 -2.98
C SER A 91 -12.14 -7.36 -3.29
N LYS A 92 -12.61 -7.64 -4.49
CA LYS A 92 -12.91 -9.00 -4.96
C LYS A 92 -11.69 -9.66 -5.64
N THR A 93 -10.70 -8.87 -6.03
CA THR A 93 -9.50 -9.35 -6.73
C THR A 93 -8.25 -8.60 -6.23
N MET A 94 -7.07 -9.23 -6.37
CA MET A 94 -5.79 -8.58 -6.04
C MET A 94 -5.52 -7.29 -6.84
N PRO A 95 -5.77 -7.21 -8.15
CA PRO A 95 -5.66 -5.95 -8.87
C PRO A 95 -6.59 -4.86 -8.37
N GLU A 96 -7.79 -5.22 -7.90
CA GLU A 96 -8.71 -4.26 -7.27
C GLU A 96 -8.21 -3.78 -5.92
N PHE A 97 -7.64 -4.69 -5.11
CA PHE A 97 -7.01 -4.32 -3.84
C PHE A 97 -5.95 -3.24 -4.03
N TRP A 98 -5.01 -3.42 -4.94
CA TRP A 98 -3.95 -2.44 -5.21
C TRP A 98 -4.46 -1.12 -5.80
N ARG A 99 -5.61 -1.09 -6.45
CA ARG A 99 -6.27 0.17 -6.87
C ARG A 99 -6.96 0.91 -5.73
N ARG A 100 -7.12 0.27 -4.56
CA ARG A 100 -7.79 0.82 -3.39
C ARG A 100 -6.85 1.06 -2.20
N TRP A 101 -5.66 0.47 -2.23
CA TRP A 101 -4.60 0.59 -1.22
C TRP A 101 -3.54 1.57 -1.70
N HIS A 102 -3.26 2.60 -0.88
CA HIS A 102 -2.22 3.62 -1.16
C HIS A 102 -2.29 4.16 -2.60
N VAL A 103 -3.48 4.63 -2.98
CA VAL A 103 -3.85 4.95 -4.36
C VAL A 103 -2.88 5.94 -5.02
N THR A 104 -2.44 6.97 -4.29
CA THR A 104 -1.54 8.00 -4.86
C THR A 104 -0.17 7.44 -5.19
N LEU A 105 0.41 6.59 -4.32
CA LEU A 105 1.68 5.92 -4.60
C LEU A 105 1.54 4.93 -5.76
N GLY A 106 0.45 4.13 -5.78
CA GLY A 106 0.16 3.19 -6.86
C GLY A 106 0.07 3.89 -8.22
N ASN A 107 -0.62 5.02 -8.29
CA ASN A 107 -0.70 5.83 -9.50
C ASN A 107 0.66 6.42 -9.89
N TRP A 108 1.43 6.92 -8.93
CA TRP A 108 2.77 7.44 -9.18
C TRP A 108 3.69 6.37 -9.79
N PHE A 109 3.75 5.16 -9.19
CA PHE A 109 4.54 4.07 -9.74
C PHE A 109 4.06 3.64 -11.13
N LYS A 110 2.76 3.64 -11.35
CA LYS A 110 2.18 3.31 -12.64
C LYS A 110 2.61 4.31 -13.71
N ASP A 111 2.53 5.60 -13.43
CA ASP A 111 2.75 6.65 -14.42
C ASP A 111 4.26 6.91 -14.65
N TYR A 112 5.09 6.86 -13.60
CA TYR A 112 6.50 7.22 -13.67
C TYR A 112 7.48 6.03 -13.75
N VAL A 113 7.02 4.82 -13.44
CA VAL A 113 7.86 3.62 -13.48
C VAL A 113 7.32 2.58 -14.45
N PHE A 114 6.08 2.11 -14.21
CA PHE A 114 5.52 1.02 -15.00
C PHE A 114 5.38 1.37 -16.48
N TYR A 115 4.72 2.47 -16.83
CA TYR A 115 4.53 2.85 -18.22
C TYR A 115 5.84 3.19 -18.94
N PRO A 116 6.75 4.05 -18.42
CA PRO A 116 8.01 4.33 -19.08
C PRO A 116 8.86 3.08 -19.35
N ILE A 117 8.92 2.14 -18.38
CA ILE A 117 9.64 0.87 -18.57
C ILE A 117 8.94 0.01 -19.63
N SER A 118 7.60 -0.08 -19.59
CA SER A 118 6.83 -0.90 -20.54
C SER A 118 7.06 -0.50 -22.01
N ILE A 119 7.20 0.80 -22.29
CA ILE A 119 7.41 1.33 -23.64
C ILE A 119 8.89 1.53 -24.00
N SER A 120 9.82 1.21 -23.10
CA SER A 120 11.25 1.35 -23.34
C SER A 120 11.71 0.43 -24.47
N LYS A 121 12.73 0.85 -25.24
CA LYS A 121 13.33 0.03 -26.29
C LYS A 121 13.77 -1.33 -25.75
N PHE A 122 14.36 -1.36 -24.57
CA PHE A 122 14.77 -2.60 -23.88
C PHE A 122 13.61 -3.58 -23.70
N SER A 123 12.50 -3.13 -23.10
CA SER A 123 11.31 -3.98 -22.86
C SER A 123 10.67 -4.45 -24.18
N LEU A 124 10.59 -3.57 -25.17
CA LEU A 124 10.03 -3.90 -26.49
C LEU A 124 10.89 -4.92 -27.24
N ASP A 125 12.21 -4.79 -27.22
CA ASP A 125 13.12 -5.71 -27.88
C ASP A 125 13.15 -7.08 -27.19
N LEU A 126 13.13 -7.10 -25.87
CA LEU A 126 13.05 -8.34 -25.09
C LEU A 126 11.72 -9.07 -25.36
N ASN A 127 10.60 -8.32 -25.40
CA ASN A 127 9.31 -8.88 -25.76
C ASN A 127 9.31 -9.50 -27.18
N LYS A 128 9.87 -8.82 -28.20
CA LYS A 128 10.00 -9.35 -29.56
C LYS A 128 10.83 -10.65 -29.57
N LYS A 129 11.97 -10.67 -28.85
CA LYS A 129 12.82 -11.87 -28.76
C LYS A 129 12.09 -13.02 -28.06
N ALA A 130 11.38 -12.73 -26.95
CA ALA A 130 10.61 -13.72 -26.21
C ALA A 130 9.47 -14.32 -27.08
N ARG A 131 8.72 -13.47 -27.80
CA ARG A 131 7.66 -13.92 -28.71
C ARG A 131 8.19 -14.82 -29.81
N LYS A 132 9.34 -14.45 -30.41
CA LYS A 132 9.96 -15.22 -31.50
C LYS A 132 10.45 -16.59 -31.01
N ARG A 133 10.93 -16.70 -29.78
CA ARG A 133 11.54 -17.93 -29.24
C ARG A 133 10.54 -18.85 -28.53
N PHE A 134 9.56 -18.28 -27.82
CA PHE A 134 8.68 -19.01 -26.90
C PHE A 134 7.18 -18.79 -27.16
N GLY A 135 6.85 -18.03 -28.22
CA GLY A 135 5.46 -17.77 -28.62
C GLY A 135 4.85 -16.50 -27.98
N ASN A 136 3.67 -16.13 -28.46
CA ASN A 136 3.02 -14.86 -28.13
C ASN A 136 2.62 -14.75 -26.64
N GLU A 137 2.18 -15.84 -26.02
CA GLU A 137 1.79 -15.85 -24.61
C GLU A 137 2.98 -15.53 -23.70
N PHE A 138 4.12 -16.17 -23.94
CA PHE A 138 5.34 -15.93 -23.16
C PHE A 138 5.86 -14.50 -23.36
N GLY A 139 5.80 -13.97 -24.57
CA GLY A 139 6.13 -12.57 -24.83
C GLY A 139 5.25 -11.61 -24.05
N ARG A 140 3.96 -11.91 -23.88
CA ARG A 140 3.02 -11.10 -23.10
C ARG A 140 3.38 -11.12 -21.60
N ILE A 141 3.75 -12.29 -21.07
CA ILE A 141 4.21 -12.43 -19.68
C ILE A 141 5.48 -11.60 -19.45
N VAL A 142 6.48 -11.71 -20.32
CA VAL A 142 7.74 -10.96 -20.22
C VAL A 142 7.49 -9.45 -20.29
N SER A 143 6.61 -9.00 -21.19
CA SER A 143 6.21 -7.60 -21.33
C SER A 143 5.66 -6.98 -20.04
N SER A 144 4.93 -7.77 -19.26
CA SER A 144 4.32 -7.31 -18.00
C SER A 144 5.25 -7.51 -16.79
N ALA A 145 6.04 -8.58 -16.79
CA ALA A 145 6.88 -8.96 -15.65
C ALA A 145 7.97 -7.93 -15.36
N ILE A 146 8.65 -7.41 -16.40
CA ILE A 146 9.77 -6.47 -16.24
C ILE A 146 9.34 -5.19 -15.51
N PRO A 147 8.31 -4.44 -15.97
CA PRO A 147 7.88 -3.24 -15.28
C PRO A 147 7.29 -3.53 -13.89
N ILE A 148 6.63 -4.69 -13.70
CA ILE A 148 6.13 -5.10 -12.38
C ILE A 148 7.29 -5.34 -11.42
N LEU A 149 8.33 -6.09 -11.82
CA LEU A 149 9.51 -6.33 -10.99
C LEU A 149 10.22 -5.02 -10.63
N ALA A 150 10.33 -4.08 -11.57
CA ALA A 150 10.90 -2.77 -11.29
C ALA A 150 10.08 -1.99 -10.25
N VAL A 151 8.74 -2.02 -10.35
CA VAL A 151 7.86 -1.39 -9.35
C VAL A 151 8.04 -2.05 -7.99
N TRP A 152 8.09 -3.39 -7.89
CA TRP A 152 8.28 -4.09 -6.61
C TRP A 152 9.64 -3.77 -5.98
N LEU A 153 10.71 -3.79 -6.76
CA LEU A 153 12.05 -3.43 -6.30
C LEU A 153 12.11 -2.01 -5.75
N LEU A 154 11.56 -1.04 -6.50
CA LEU A 154 11.52 0.36 -6.06
C LEU A 154 10.60 0.56 -4.86
N THR A 155 9.51 -0.19 -4.75
CA THR A 155 8.64 -0.19 -3.58
C THR A 155 9.40 -0.70 -2.35
N GLY A 156 10.18 -1.77 -2.48
CA GLY A 156 11.03 -2.28 -1.41
C GLY A 156 12.06 -1.24 -0.94
N ILE A 157 12.77 -0.61 -1.86
CA ILE A 157 13.75 0.45 -1.56
C ILE A 157 13.06 1.64 -0.87
N TRP A 158 11.85 2.01 -1.32
CA TRP A 158 11.07 3.09 -0.72
C TRP A 158 10.65 2.76 0.73
N HIS A 159 10.37 1.50 1.06
CA HIS A 159 10.03 1.09 2.42
C HIS A 159 11.21 1.17 3.39
N GLY A 160 12.46 1.15 2.93
CA GLY A 160 13.63 1.35 3.78
C GLY A 160 14.89 0.61 3.31
N PRO A 161 16.06 0.95 3.89
CA PRO A 161 17.36 0.42 3.49
C PRO A 161 17.68 -0.93 4.20
N ASP A 162 16.75 -1.86 4.22
CA ASP A 162 16.93 -3.17 4.83
C ASP A 162 16.53 -4.26 3.82
N TRP A 163 17.32 -5.33 3.74
CA TRP A 163 17.09 -6.46 2.85
C TRP A 163 15.73 -7.13 3.01
N LYS A 164 15.08 -7.00 4.19
CA LYS A 164 13.72 -7.51 4.42
C LYS A 164 12.64 -6.83 3.57
N TYR A 165 12.95 -5.70 2.94
CA TYR A 165 12.01 -4.95 2.08
C TYR A 165 12.23 -5.20 0.58
N VAL A 166 13.33 -5.84 0.18
CA VAL A 166 13.70 -6.17 -1.20
C VAL A 166 13.61 -7.68 -1.41
#